data_079a5e00ed23083ddccce011bb4fabf3
#
_entry.id   079a5e00ed23083ddccce011bb4fabf3
#
_cell.length_a   1.000
_cell.length_b   1.000
_cell.length_c   1.000
_cell.angle_alpha   90.00
_cell.angle_beta   90.00
_cell.angle_gamma   90.00
#
_symmetry.space_group_name_H-M   'P 1'
#
loop_
_entity.id
_entity.type
_entity.pdbx_description
1 polymer ?
#
loop_
_entity_poly.entity_id
_entity_poly.type
_entity_poly.pdbx_seq_one_letter_code
_entity_poly.pdbx_strand_id
1 'polypeptide(L)'
;MNPEQRKNHRGGARVQKPESPRREKETKREKKPGRPRTKKQKILLGLYIALTVVAAIIVAGAIVFGLMSAPPEVALPTPTPRHTTIINEQGEEVEVEIPGLSAGRKEQFYTFLVAGVSGGNTDTMLLAAYDVPNQKLSVMSLPRDTYVIYNGRTVMINSVYSRGGGEEGGVEALKKAVGSLTGVTPDFYVLVEWEAVGELVDAIGGVYFDVPRRMYYNDLSQHFKIDLQPGYQLLDGNGAMGVLRWRHNSDDSGHILNSGYAMGDLGRIETQQAFLKEVVRKCLQPDVLLSNLMDYISIFQKNVTTDLSVGNLAYFGKSAIGRLDM
;
A
#
# COMPACT_ATOMS: atom_id res chain seq x y z
N MET A 1 61.57 47.75 -49.68
CA MET A 1 62.95 48.01 -50.10
C MET A 1 63.70 46.67 -50.01
N ASN A 2 63.94 46.15 -51.23
CA ASN A 2 64.90 45.10 -51.61
C ASN A 2 66.34 45.62 -51.38
N PRO A 3 67.40 44.93 -51.59
CA PRO A 3 67.61 43.56 -52.10
C PRO A 3 68.94 42.87 -51.56
N GLU A 4 69.12 41.63 -52.05
CA GLU A 4 70.32 41.09 -52.68
C GLU A 4 71.53 40.69 -51.78
N GLN A 5 72.32 39.74 -52.03
CA GLN A 5 72.64 38.80 -53.13
C GLN A 5 73.66 37.74 -52.63
N ARG A 6 73.59 36.57 -53.26
CA ARG A 6 74.67 35.82 -54.02
C ARG A 6 75.82 35.30 -53.19
N LYS A 7 76.30 34.13 -53.39
CA LYS A 7 76.56 33.17 -54.44
C LYS A 7 77.43 31.96 -53.89
N ASN A 8 77.14 30.83 -54.43
CA ASN A 8 78.03 29.75 -54.83
C ASN A 8 79.33 29.43 -54.09
N HIS A 9 79.53 28.14 -53.73
CA HIS A 9 80.46 27.29 -54.42
C HIS A 9 80.28 25.79 -54.09
N ARG A 10 80.58 24.96 -55.13
CA ARG A 10 80.59 23.52 -55.23
C ARG A 10 81.72 22.90 -54.32
N GLY A 11 81.50 21.72 -53.83
CA GLY A 11 82.52 20.83 -53.31
C GLY A 11 81.86 19.53 -52.84
N GLY A 12 82.00 18.50 -53.72
CA GLY A 12 81.45 17.20 -53.37
C GLY A 12 82.29 16.52 -52.30
N ALA A 13 81.67 15.96 -51.34
CA ALA A 13 82.21 14.99 -50.43
C ALA A 13 81.20 13.91 -50.16
N ARG A 14 81.60 12.71 -50.46
CA ARG A 14 80.90 11.44 -50.26
C ARG A 14 80.56 11.27 -48.79
N VAL A 15 79.28 11.45 -48.37
CA VAL A 15 78.89 11.23 -46.99
C VAL A 15 78.45 9.78 -46.86
N GLN A 16 79.12 9.05 -45.98
CA GLN A 16 78.77 7.76 -45.50
C GLN A 16 77.40 7.81 -44.78
N LYS A 17 76.59 6.80 -45.08
CA LYS A 17 75.28 6.58 -44.49
C LYS A 17 75.45 6.26 -43.01
N PRO A 18 74.77 6.99 -42.07
CA PRO A 18 74.88 6.61 -40.68
C PRO A 18 74.00 5.38 -40.40
N GLU A 19 74.59 4.42 -39.66
CA GLU A 19 73.94 3.25 -39.15
C GLU A 19 72.73 3.70 -38.21
N SER A 20 71.60 3.01 -38.40
CA SER A 20 70.42 3.17 -37.56
C SER A 20 70.71 2.81 -36.11
N PRO A 21 70.21 3.57 -35.13
CA PRO A 21 70.44 3.23 -33.70
C PRO A 21 69.73 1.89 -33.36
N ARG A 22 70.47 1.02 -32.77
CA ARG A 22 70.05 -0.24 -32.18
C ARG A 22 68.87 0.05 -31.21
N ARG A 23 67.68 -0.47 -31.46
CA ARG A 23 66.57 -0.49 -30.52
C ARG A 23 67.05 -1.08 -29.20
N GLU A 24 67.19 -0.27 -28.16
CA GLU A 24 67.29 -0.73 -26.80
C GLU A 24 66.05 -1.59 -26.48
N LYS A 25 66.27 -2.81 -26.10
CA LYS A 25 65.21 -3.69 -25.56
C LYS A 25 64.73 -3.03 -24.25
N GLU A 26 63.49 -2.51 -24.23
CA GLU A 26 62.80 -2.18 -22.98
C GLU A 26 62.83 -3.40 -22.05
N THR A 27 63.62 -3.35 -21.06
CA THR A 27 63.62 -4.31 -19.97
C THR A 27 62.27 -4.17 -19.26
N LYS A 28 61.39 -5.16 -19.44
CA LYS A 28 60.15 -5.33 -18.63
C LYS A 28 60.56 -5.24 -17.17
N ARG A 29 60.19 -4.14 -16.49
CA ARG A 29 60.29 -4.02 -15.04
C ARG A 29 59.47 -5.14 -14.42
N GLU A 30 60.14 -6.17 -13.92
CA GLU A 30 59.51 -7.19 -13.09
C GLU A 30 58.84 -6.50 -11.89
N LYS A 31 57.50 -6.60 -11.81
CA LYS A 31 56.76 -6.16 -10.64
C LYS A 31 57.21 -7.01 -9.45
N LYS A 32 57.89 -6.42 -8.51
CA LYS A 32 58.26 -7.09 -7.25
C LYS A 32 57.00 -7.70 -6.64
N PRO A 33 57.02 -8.98 -6.22
CA PRO A 33 55.86 -9.61 -5.60
C PRO A 33 55.49 -8.82 -4.35
N GLY A 34 54.18 -8.42 -4.29
CA GLY A 34 53.66 -7.64 -3.15
C GLY A 34 53.77 -8.44 -1.85
N ARG A 35 54.12 -7.80 -0.76
CA ARG A 35 54.18 -8.42 0.57
C ARG A 35 52.92 -9.23 0.86
N PRO A 36 53.00 -10.48 1.32
CA PRO A 36 51.80 -11.27 1.66
C PRO A 36 51.01 -10.55 2.76
N ARG A 37 49.68 -10.43 2.51
CA ARG A 37 48.73 -9.79 3.45
C ARG A 37 48.73 -10.55 4.78
N THR A 38 48.80 -9.83 5.90
CA THR A 38 48.64 -10.39 7.24
C THR A 38 47.24 -11.02 7.46
N LYS A 39 47.13 -11.94 8.43
CA LYS A 39 45.80 -12.54 8.77
C LYS A 39 44.72 -11.47 9.02
N LYS A 40 45.04 -10.38 9.76
CA LYS A 40 44.13 -9.25 10.01
C LYS A 40 43.71 -8.55 8.71
N GLN A 41 44.61 -8.33 7.77
CA GLN A 41 44.30 -7.69 6.48
C GLN A 41 43.45 -8.62 5.57
N LYS A 42 43.61 -9.94 5.64
CA LYS A 42 42.73 -10.89 4.93
C LYS A 42 41.33 -10.93 5.50
N ILE A 43 41.19 -10.89 6.85
CA ILE A 43 39.89 -10.81 7.54
C ILE A 43 39.18 -9.48 7.20
N LEU A 44 39.91 -8.36 7.28
CA LEU A 44 39.35 -7.03 6.97
C LEU A 44 38.91 -6.94 5.50
N LEU A 45 39.67 -7.50 4.58
CA LEU A 45 39.32 -7.59 3.17
C LEU A 45 38.07 -8.47 2.95
N GLY A 46 38.01 -9.63 3.63
CA GLY A 46 36.81 -10.49 3.60
C GLY A 46 35.54 -9.78 4.11
N LEU A 47 35.68 -9.05 5.22
CA LEU A 47 34.60 -8.27 5.78
C LEU A 47 34.14 -7.14 4.83
N TYR A 48 35.09 -6.45 4.20
CA TYR A 48 34.79 -5.41 3.20
C TYR A 48 34.07 -6.00 1.97
N ILE A 49 34.53 -7.13 1.46
CA ILE A 49 33.89 -7.81 0.33
C ILE A 49 32.47 -8.27 0.72
N ALA A 50 32.29 -8.85 1.91
CA ALA A 50 30.98 -9.25 2.40
C ALA A 50 30.02 -8.04 2.50
N LEU A 51 30.49 -6.92 3.04
CA LEU A 51 29.70 -5.69 3.18
C LEU A 51 29.30 -5.10 1.81
N THR A 52 30.23 -5.12 0.85
CA THR A 52 29.93 -4.64 -0.52
C THR A 52 28.96 -5.56 -1.27
N VAL A 53 29.04 -6.87 -1.05
CA VAL A 53 28.07 -7.83 -1.62
C VAL A 53 26.68 -7.61 -1.02
N VAL A 54 26.59 -7.46 0.30
CA VAL A 54 25.30 -7.16 0.97
C VAL A 54 24.72 -5.83 0.46
N ALA A 55 25.54 -4.78 0.37
CA ALA A 55 25.09 -3.50 -0.18
C ALA A 55 24.62 -3.62 -1.64
N ALA A 56 25.31 -4.39 -2.47
CA ALA A 56 24.92 -4.65 -3.85
C ALA A 56 23.58 -5.42 -3.95
N ILE A 57 23.35 -6.39 -3.07
CA ILE A 57 22.09 -7.13 -2.99
C ILE A 57 20.94 -6.19 -2.58
N ILE A 58 21.16 -5.32 -1.60
CA ILE A 58 20.16 -4.33 -1.15
C ILE A 58 19.82 -3.37 -2.30
N VAL A 59 20.84 -2.85 -2.99
CA VAL A 59 20.61 -1.93 -4.13
C VAL A 59 19.89 -2.66 -5.27
N ALA A 60 20.28 -3.88 -5.61
CA ALA A 60 19.62 -4.69 -6.62
C ALA A 60 18.15 -4.98 -6.23
N GLY A 61 17.91 -5.34 -4.97
CA GLY A 61 16.56 -5.52 -4.43
C GLY A 61 15.70 -4.25 -4.53
N ALA A 62 16.25 -3.10 -4.18
CA ALA A 62 15.58 -1.81 -4.28
C ALA A 62 15.26 -1.43 -5.75
N ILE A 63 16.18 -1.74 -6.68
CA ILE A 63 15.96 -1.51 -8.12
C ILE A 63 14.85 -2.43 -8.63
N VAL A 64 14.89 -3.72 -8.31
CA VAL A 64 13.86 -4.68 -8.72
C VAL A 64 12.50 -4.29 -8.15
N PHE A 65 12.43 -3.92 -6.87
CA PHE A 65 11.20 -3.41 -6.24
C PHE A 65 10.68 -2.14 -6.92
N GLY A 66 11.59 -1.22 -7.28
CA GLY A 66 11.24 0.00 -8.02
C GLY A 66 10.70 -0.27 -9.42
N LEU A 67 11.28 -1.26 -10.13
CA LEU A 67 10.85 -1.66 -11.47
C LEU A 67 9.53 -2.47 -11.46
N MET A 68 9.27 -3.22 -10.40
CA MET A 68 8.02 -3.97 -10.22
C MET A 68 6.86 -3.09 -9.78
N SER A 69 7.14 -1.92 -9.19
CA SER A 69 6.13 -0.97 -8.73
C SER A 69 5.46 -0.30 -9.94
N ALA A 70 4.22 -0.69 -10.23
CA ALA A 70 3.44 -0.13 -11.34
C ALA A 70 2.09 0.40 -10.83
N PRO A 71 1.69 1.62 -11.23
CA PRO A 71 0.35 2.10 -10.93
C PRO A 71 -0.67 1.19 -11.59
N PRO A 72 -1.81 0.91 -10.94
CA PRO A 72 -2.85 0.13 -11.57
C PRO A 72 -3.50 0.92 -12.71
N GLU A 73 -3.79 0.21 -13.80
CA GLU A 73 -4.58 0.76 -14.91
C GLU A 73 -6.05 0.79 -14.50
N VAL A 74 -6.61 1.98 -14.43
CA VAL A 74 -8.04 2.19 -14.19
C VAL A 74 -8.60 2.93 -15.39
N ALA A 75 -9.68 2.43 -15.95
CA ALA A 75 -10.40 3.13 -17.00
C ALA A 75 -10.88 4.49 -16.45
N LEU A 76 -10.29 5.57 -16.95
CA LEU A 76 -10.78 6.91 -16.66
C LEU A 76 -12.09 7.09 -17.42
N PRO A 77 -13.21 7.34 -16.75
CA PRO A 77 -14.45 7.65 -17.45
C PRO A 77 -14.21 8.89 -18.32
N THR A 78 -14.65 8.84 -19.57
CA THR A 78 -14.66 10.02 -20.42
C THR A 78 -15.47 11.11 -19.71
N PRO A 79 -14.93 12.33 -19.55
CA PRO A 79 -15.68 13.42 -18.92
C PRO A 79 -16.99 13.60 -19.66
N THR A 80 -18.10 13.28 -19.01
CA THR A 80 -19.42 13.57 -19.54
C THR A 80 -19.90 14.85 -18.87
N PRO A 81 -20.14 15.92 -19.63
CA PRO A 81 -20.71 17.14 -19.07
C PRO A 81 -22.01 16.81 -18.32
N ARG A 82 -22.13 17.28 -17.09
CA ARG A 82 -23.39 17.19 -16.37
C ARG A 82 -24.25 18.40 -16.75
N HIS A 83 -25.42 18.12 -17.26
CA HIS A 83 -26.42 19.15 -17.60
C HIS A 83 -27.46 19.23 -16.49
N THR A 84 -27.95 20.41 -16.26
CA THR A 84 -29.16 20.67 -15.44
C THR A 84 -30.12 21.51 -16.24
N THR A 85 -31.42 21.34 -15.98
CA THR A 85 -32.46 22.16 -16.61
C THR A 85 -32.68 23.37 -15.73
N ILE A 86 -32.57 24.56 -16.32
CA ILE A 86 -32.95 25.82 -15.67
C ILE A 86 -34.11 26.48 -16.48
N ILE A 87 -34.93 27.24 -15.79
CA ILE A 87 -35.96 28.03 -16.44
C ILE A 87 -35.34 29.39 -16.77
N ASN A 88 -35.31 29.73 -18.05
CA ASN A 88 -34.79 31.03 -18.51
C ASN A 88 -35.81 32.18 -18.18
N GLU A 89 -35.40 33.43 -18.44
CA GLU A 89 -36.27 34.61 -18.18
C GLU A 89 -37.55 34.60 -19.01
N GLN A 90 -37.63 33.79 -20.05
CA GLN A 90 -38.80 33.62 -20.92
C GLN A 90 -39.71 32.49 -20.44
N GLY A 91 -39.38 31.80 -19.33
CA GLY A 91 -40.14 30.69 -18.76
C GLY A 91 -39.93 29.34 -19.48
N GLU A 92 -38.92 29.21 -20.32
CA GLU A 92 -38.60 27.99 -21.06
C GLU A 92 -37.57 27.16 -20.29
N GLU A 93 -37.69 25.83 -20.33
CA GLU A 93 -36.69 24.91 -19.80
C GLU A 93 -35.49 24.85 -20.75
N VAL A 94 -34.34 25.26 -20.26
CA VAL A 94 -33.05 25.24 -21.00
C VAL A 94 -32.11 24.35 -20.28
N GLU A 95 -31.51 23.38 -21.00
CA GLU A 95 -30.46 22.51 -20.50
C GLU A 95 -29.12 23.26 -20.50
N VAL A 96 -28.52 23.42 -19.33
CA VAL A 96 -27.27 24.14 -19.13
C VAL A 96 -26.23 23.20 -18.53
N GLU A 97 -25.01 23.22 -19.08
CA GLU A 97 -23.86 22.54 -18.54
C GLU A 97 -23.46 23.15 -17.19
N ILE A 98 -23.29 22.32 -16.15
CA ILE A 98 -22.87 22.76 -14.83
C ILE A 98 -21.35 22.96 -14.84
N PRO A 99 -20.83 24.21 -14.77
CA PRO A 99 -19.40 24.48 -14.79
C PRO A 99 -18.69 23.82 -13.62
N GLY A 100 -17.59 23.12 -13.90
CA GLY A 100 -16.76 22.48 -12.88
C GLY A 100 -17.24 21.12 -12.36
N LEU A 101 -18.40 20.64 -12.82
CA LEU A 101 -18.94 19.30 -12.53
C LEU A 101 -18.74 18.33 -13.70
N SER A 102 -17.77 18.58 -14.58
CA SER A 102 -17.33 17.56 -15.53
C SER A 102 -16.86 16.33 -14.72
N ALA A 103 -17.50 15.20 -14.95
CA ALA A 103 -17.25 13.97 -14.23
C ALA A 103 -15.89 13.34 -14.68
N GLY A 104 -14.81 14.11 -14.58
CA GLY A 104 -13.46 13.64 -14.78
C GLY A 104 -12.92 13.11 -13.46
N ARG A 105 -12.56 11.83 -13.45
CA ARG A 105 -11.80 11.26 -12.34
C ARG A 105 -10.41 11.91 -12.33
N LYS A 106 -9.91 12.25 -11.13
CA LYS A 106 -8.52 12.69 -10.98
C LYS A 106 -7.58 11.56 -11.35
N GLU A 107 -6.49 11.89 -12.03
CA GLU A 107 -5.38 10.95 -12.23
C GLU A 107 -4.81 10.51 -10.89
N GLN A 108 -4.40 9.25 -10.80
CA GLN A 108 -3.85 8.64 -9.59
C GLN A 108 -4.77 8.76 -8.34
N PHE A 109 -6.07 8.75 -8.58
CA PHE A 109 -7.08 8.67 -7.54
C PHE A 109 -7.78 7.31 -7.63
N TYR A 110 -7.64 6.49 -6.60
CA TYR A 110 -8.09 5.10 -6.60
C TYR A 110 -9.11 4.85 -5.50
N THR A 111 -10.08 4.00 -5.79
CA THR A 111 -11.12 3.62 -4.84
C THR A 111 -11.11 2.13 -4.58
N PHE A 112 -11.29 1.77 -3.32
CA PHE A 112 -11.18 0.39 -2.84
C PHE A 112 -12.42 0.03 -2.02
N LEU A 113 -12.98 -1.13 -2.30
CA LEU A 113 -13.89 -1.79 -1.39
C LEU A 113 -13.06 -2.64 -0.44
N VAL A 114 -13.01 -2.29 0.83
CA VAL A 114 -12.39 -3.11 1.87
C VAL A 114 -13.51 -3.76 2.66
N ALA A 115 -13.55 -5.08 2.71
CA ALA A 115 -14.58 -5.80 3.44
C ALA A 115 -14.00 -6.91 4.32
N GLY A 116 -14.46 -6.94 5.57
CA GLY A 116 -14.21 -8.05 6.49
C GLY A 116 -15.21 -9.17 6.22
N VAL A 117 -14.72 -10.35 5.91
CA VAL A 117 -15.54 -11.54 5.63
C VAL A 117 -15.55 -12.44 6.86
N SER A 118 -16.73 -12.92 7.23
CA SER A 118 -16.90 -13.91 8.28
C SER A 118 -18.12 -14.77 8.00
N GLY A 119 -17.94 -16.09 7.93
CA GLY A 119 -19.04 -17.03 7.71
C GLY A 119 -19.83 -16.77 6.41
N GLY A 120 -19.17 -16.25 5.37
CA GLY A 120 -19.77 -15.97 4.07
C GLY A 120 -20.55 -14.65 3.96
N ASN A 121 -20.62 -13.85 5.01
CA ASN A 121 -21.18 -12.49 5.00
C ASN A 121 -20.09 -11.45 5.22
N THR A 122 -20.39 -10.19 4.84
CA THR A 122 -19.50 -9.05 5.09
C THR A 122 -19.97 -8.28 6.32
N ASP A 123 -19.20 -8.34 7.41
CA ASP A 123 -19.57 -7.67 8.67
C ASP A 123 -19.06 -6.23 8.76
N THR A 124 -17.95 -5.92 8.13
CA THR A 124 -17.40 -4.57 8.01
C THR A 124 -17.17 -4.25 6.55
N MET A 125 -17.64 -3.11 6.10
CA MET A 125 -17.44 -2.66 4.72
C MET A 125 -17.00 -1.20 4.73
N LEU A 126 -15.90 -0.92 4.04
CA LEU A 126 -15.33 0.40 3.91
C LEU A 126 -15.18 0.72 2.43
N LEU A 127 -15.62 1.90 2.03
CA LEU A 127 -15.22 2.51 0.76
C LEU A 127 -14.05 3.45 1.06
N ALA A 128 -12.86 3.07 0.63
CA ALA A 128 -11.66 3.88 0.77
C ALA A 128 -11.33 4.57 -0.55
N ALA A 129 -10.85 5.81 -0.48
CA ALA A 129 -10.39 6.58 -1.63
C ALA A 129 -8.99 7.12 -1.33
N TYR A 130 -8.02 6.82 -2.19
CA TYR A 130 -6.65 7.25 -2.05
C TYR A 130 -6.25 8.21 -3.17
N ASP A 131 -6.00 9.46 -2.78
CA ASP A 131 -5.43 10.52 -3.63
C ASP A 131 -3.90 10.45 -3.50
N VAL A 132 -3.25 9.76 -4.43
CA VAL A 132 -1.81 9.51 -4.37
C VAL A 132 -0.99 10.79 -4.47
N PRO A 133 -1.27 11.76 -5.37
CA PRO A 133 -0.53 13.01 -5.42
C PRO A 133 -0.59 13.83 -4.13
N ASN A 134 -1.73 13.83 -3.45
CA ASN A 134 -1.93 14.57 -2.21
C ASN A 134 -1.67 13.74 -0.95
N GLN A 135 -1.33 12.45 -1.11
CA GLN A 135 -1.08 11.51 0.00
C GLN A 135 -2.25 11.43 0.99
N LYS A 136 -3.47 11.56 0.49
CA LYS A 136 -4.68 11.62 1.31
C LYS A 136 -5.51 10.36 1.16
N LEU A 137 -5.75 9.67 2.27
CA LEU A 137 -6.68 8.56 2.37
C LEU A 137 -7.99 9.04 3.00
N SER A 138 -9.09 8.82 2.31
CA SER A 138 -10.44 9.07 2.83
C SER A 138 -11.17 7.73 2.95
N VAL A 139 -11.85 7.51 4.05
CA VAL A 139 -12.54 6.24 4.33
C VAL A 139 -13.97 6.53 4.75
N MET A 140 -14.91 5.82 4.14
CA MET A 140 -16.33 5.84 4.49
C MET A 140 -16.78 4.43 4.87
N SER A 141 -17.33 4.27 6.07
CA SER A 141 -17.95 3.01 6.48
C SER A 141 -19.35 2.87 5.91
N LEU A 142 -19.65 1.67 5.45
CA LEU A 142 -20.96 1.27 4.98
C LEU A 142 -21.61 0.38 6.04
N PRO A 143 -22.70 0.83 6.70
CA PRO A 143 -23.39 0.01 7.69
C PRO A 143 -23.91 -1.28 7.03
N ARG A 144 -23.58 -2.42 7.62
CA ARG A 144 -23.89 -3.75 7.07
C ARG A 144 -25.38 -4.01 6.87
N ASP A 145 -26.24 -3.35 7.67
CA ASP A 145 -27.69 -3.50 7.62
C ASP A 145 -28.35 -2.49 6.66
N THR A 146 -27.53 -1.78 5.85
CA THR A 146 -28.03 -0.86 4.81
C THR A 146 -28.80 -1.65 3.74
N TYR A 147 -30.00 -1.20 3.42
CA TYR A 147 -30.81 -1.82 2.38
C TYR A 147 -30.35 -1.41 0.98
N VAL A 148 -30.22 -2.40 0.11
CA VAL A 148 -29.91 -2.22 -1.31
C VAL A 148 -30.84 -3.11 -2.16
N ILE A 149 -30.94 -2.78 -3.45
CA ILE A 149 -31.67 -3.62 -4.41
C ILE A 149 -30.70 -4.57 -5.05
N TYR A 150 -30.91 -5.87 -4.87
CA TYR A 150 -30.14 -6.93 -5.52
C TYR A 150 -31.08 -7.89 -6.21
N ASN A 151 -30.92 -8.07 -7.54
CA ASN A 151 -31.78 -8.91 -8.38
C ASN A 151 -33.30 -8.61 -8.19
N GLY A 152 -33.65 -7.32 -8.14
CA GLY A 152 -35.04 -6.84 -7.98
C GLY A 152 -35.63 -7.02 -6.57
N ARG A 153 -34.82 -7.41 -5.59
CA ARG A 153 -35.26 -7.60 -4.20
C ARG A 153 -34.50 -6.66 -3.27
N THR A 154 -35.17 -6.11 -2.28
CA THR A 154 -34.55 -5.37 -1.20
C THR A 154 -33.87 -6.35 -0.24
N VAL A 155 -32.56 -6.21 -0.05
CA VAL A 155 -31.76 -7.02 0.85
C VAL A 155 -30.80 -6.16 1.65
N MET A 156 -30.26 -6.65 2.75
CA MET A 156 -29.18 -5.98 3.47
C MET A 156 -27.87 -6.18 2.70
N ILE A 157 -27.07 -5.12 2.61
CA ILE A 157 -25.82 -5.11 1.80
C ILE A 157 -24.83 -6.19 2.23
N ASN A 158 -24.76 -6.51 3.53
CA ASN A 158 -23.89 -7.58 4.06
C ASN A 158 -24.17 -8.97 3.45
N SER A 159 -25.40 -9.21 2.99
CA SER A 159 -25.80 -10.48 2.38
C SER A 159 -25.56 -10.54 0.86
N VAL A 160 -25.18 -9.42 0.24
CA VAL A 160 -24.99 -9.34 -1.22
C VAL A 160 -23.81 -10.22 -1.65
N TYR A 161 -22.75 -10.24 -0.86
CA TYR A 161 -21.56 -11.05 -1.14
C TYR A 161 -21.92 -12.55 -1.23
N SER A 162 -22.55 -13.10 -0.20
CA SER A 162 -22.94 -14.52 -0.21
C SER A 162 -24.01 -14.84 -1.28
N ARG A 163 -24.98 -13.95 -1.47
CA ARG A 163 -26.03 -14.11 -2.51
C ARG A 163 -25.48 -14.03 -3.92
N GLY A 164 -24.40 -13.31 -4.12
CA GLY A 164 -23.71 -13.16 -5.41
C GLY A 164 -22.75 -14.30 -5.73
N GLY A 165 -22.63 -15.32 -4.86
CA GLY A 165 -21.74 -16.46 -5.05
C GLY A 165 -20.38 -16.34 -4.36
N GLY A 166 -20.24 -15.47 -3.37
CA GLY A 166 -18.99 -15.33 -2.60
C GLY A 166 -17.83 -14.83 -3.46
N GLU A 167 -16.72 -15.56 -3.47
CA GLU A 167 -15.51 -15.16 -4.20
C GLU A 167 -15.70 -15.14 -5.72
N GLU A 168 -16.55 -16.01 -6.30
CA GLU A 168 -16.71 -16.13 -7.76
C GLU A 168 -17.47 -14.95 -8.38
N GLY A 169 -18.47 -14.39 -7.67
CA GLY A 169 -19.31 -13.32 -8.22
C GLY A 169 -19.82 -12.33 -7.17
N GLY A 170 -19.73 -12.69 -5.90
CA GLY A 170 -20.25 -11.88 -4.80
C GLY A 170 -19.52 -10.56 -4.64
N VAL A 171 -18.22 -10.51 -4.96
CA VAL A 171 -17.42 -9.29 -4.93
C VAL A 171 -17.93 -8.28 -5.94
N GLU A 172 -18.15 -8.70 -7.18
CA GLU A 172 -18.67 -7.82 -8.23
C GLU A 172 -20.11 -7.37 -7.94
N ALA A 173 -20.92 -8.25 -7.36
CA ALA A 173 -22.25 -7.89 -6.89
C ALA A 173 -22.19 -6.84 -5.79
N LEU A 174 -21.26 -6.99 -4.84
CA LEU A 174 -21.06 -6.05 -3.75
C LEU A 174 -20.50 -4.70 -4.24
N LYS A 175 -19.51 -4.69 -5.15
CA LYS A 175 -19.00 -3.46 -5.79
C LYS A 175 -20.14 -2.69 -6.49
N LYS A 176 -21.02 -3.38 -7.23
CA LYS A 176 -22.18 -2.77 -7.86
C LYS A 176 -23.18 -2.21 -6.85
N ALA A 177 -23.44 -2.94 -5.75
CA ALA A 177 -24.32 -2.47 -4.68
C ALA A 177 -23.77 -1.21 -4.00
N VAL A 178 -22.45 -1.18 -3.72
CA VAL A 178 -21.77 0.00 -3.22
C VAL A 178 -21.88 1.16 -4.21
N GLY A 179 -21.64 0.90 -5.49
CA GLY A 179 -21.76 1.91 -6.55
C GLY A 179 -23.16 2.52 -6.65
N SER A 180 -24.22 1.70 -6.56
CA SER A 180 -25.59 2.19 -6.57
C SER A 180 -25.95 3.01 -5.33
N LEU A 181 -25.35 2.71 -4.17
CA LEU A 181 -25.58 3.40 -2.92
C LEU A 181 -24.82 4.73 -2.82
N THR A 182 -23.58 4.76 -3.29
CA THR A 182 -22.63 5.86 -3.07
C THR A 182 -22.40 6.74 -4.30
N GLY A 183 -22.81 6.26 -5.47
CA GLY A 183 -22.47 6.87 -6.77
C GLY A 183 -21.03 6.56 -7.23
N VAL A 184 -20.25 5.80 -6.46
CA VAL A 184 -18.87 5.44 -6.76
C VAL A 184 -18.71 3.91 -6.74
N THR A 185 -18.55 3.32 -7.92
CA THR A 185 -18.17 1.89 -8.01
C THR A 185 -16.69 1.76 -7.69
N PRO A 186 -16.31 0.97 -6.67
CA PRO A 186 -14.92 0.80 -6.31
C PRO A 186 -14.11 0.20 -7.45
N ASP A 187 -12.87 0.67 -7.65
CA ASP A 187 -11.95 0.15 -8.67
C ASP A 187 -11.48 -1.24 -8.30
N PHE A 188 -11.00 -1.35 -7.08
CA PHE A 188 -10.39 -2.55 -6.53
C PHE A 188 -11.13 -3.02 -5.30
N TYR A 189 -10.85 -4.27 -4.92
CA TYR A 189 -11.33 -4.80 -3.66
C TYR A 189 -10.21 -5.42 -2.82
N VAL A 190 -10.42 -5.44 -1.52
CA VAL A 190 -9.61 -6.11 -0.53
C VAL A 190 -10.56 -6.80 0.44
N LEU A 191 -10.66 -8.11 0.33
CA LEU A 191 -11.40 -8.94 1.30
C LEU A 191 -10.42 -9.40 2.36
N VAL A 192 -10.77 -9.20 3.60
CA VAL A 192 -9.92 -9.52 4.75
C VAL A 192 -10.67 -10.47 5.66
N GLU A 193 -10.09 -11.63 5.90
CA GLU A 193 -10.57 -12.49 6.98
C GLU A 193 -10.32 -11.80 8.32
N TRP A 194 -11.27 -11.92 9.24
CA TRP A 194 -11.19 -11.23 10.53
C TRP A 194 -9.90 -11.54 11.29
N GLU A 195 -9.46 -12.79 11.21
CA GLU A 195 -8.27 -13.31 11.87
C GLU A 195 -7.00 -12.53 11.45
N ALA A 196 -6.97 -12.00 10.23
CA ALA A 196 -5.84 -11.21 9.73
C ALA A 196 -5.52 -10.00 10.60
N VAL A 197 -6.55 -9.32 11.10
CA VAL A 197 -6.32 -8.11 11.92
C VAL A 197 -5.69 -8.49 13.26
N GLY A 198 -6.12 -9.59 13.86
CA GLY A 198 -5.52 -10.13 15.08
C GLY A 198 -4.05 -10.53 14.87
N GLU A 199 -3.79 -11.34 13.84
CA GLU A 199 -2.43 -11.76 13.48
C GLU A 199 -1.51 -10.57 13.17
N LEU A 200 -2.03 -9.55 12.49
CA LEU A 200 -1.29 -8.34 12.18
C LEU A 200 -0.93 -7.55 13.45
N VAL A 201 -1.89 -7.40 14.36
CA VAL A 201 -1.67 -6.69 15.63
C VAL A 201 -0.64 -7.43 16.49
N ASP A 202 -0.67 -8.76 16.52
CA ASP A 202 0.34 -9.56 17.24
C ASP A 202 1.73 -9.41 16.58
N ALA A 203 1.82 -9.48 15.27
CA ALA A 203 3.08 -9.33 14.52
C ALA A 203 3.77 -7.99 14.80
N ILE A 204 3.01 -6.90 14.95
CA ILE A 204 3.56 -5.57 15.27
C ILE A 204 3.76 -5.31 16.76
N GLY A 205 3.60 -6.32 17.61
CA GLY A 205 3.77 -6.22 19.07
C GLY A 205 2.66 -5.43 19.77
N GLY A 206 1.42 -5.59 19.29
CA GLY A 206 0.23 -4.94 19.86
C GLY A 206 0.03 -3.49 19.39
N VAL A 207 -1.13 -2.92 19.70
CA VAL A 207 -1.48 -1.52 19.41
C VAL A 207 -2.03 -0.87 20.67
N TYR A 208 -1.52 0.31 21.01
CA TYR A 208 -2.11 1.12 22.09
C TYR A 208 -3.40 1.77 21.60
N PHE A 209 -4.47 1.58 22.36
CA PHE A 209 -5.78 2.13 22.05
C PHE A 209 -6.54 2.55 23.30
N ASP A 210 -7.26 3.66 23.22
CA ASP A 210 -8.16 4.10 24.29
C ASP A 210 -9.51 3.43 24.09
N VAL A 211 -9.74 2.34 24.84
CA VAL A 211 -10.99 1.58 24.81
C VAL A 211 -12.10 2.44 25.41
N PRO A 212 -13.13 2.83 24.65
CA PRO A 212 -14.06 3.87 25.08
C PRO A 212 -14.98 3.42 26.23
N ARG A 213 -15.10 2.13 26.46
CA ARG A 213 -16.03 1.58 27.44
C ARG A 213 -15.67 0.15 27.81
N ARG A 214 -16.29 -0.36 28.89
CA ARG A 214 -16.20 -1.78 29.24
C ARG A 214 -16.76 -2.66 28.11
N MET A 215 -15.95 -3.57 27.59
CA MET A 215 -16.34 -4.56 26.61
C MET A 215 -16.16 -5.95 27.21
N TYR A 216 -17.27 -6.61 27.55
CA TYR A 216 -17.27 -7.97 28.08
C TYR A 216 -18.28 -8.80 27.30
N TYR A 217 -17.81 -9.84 26.64
CA TYR A 217 -18.67 -10.75 25.89
C TYR A 217 -18.13 -12.16 25.96
N ASN A 218 -18.96 -13.13 26.30
CA ASN A 218 -18.59 -14.54 26.41
C ASN A 218 -19.43 -15.35 25.42
N ASP A 219 -18.84 -15.80 24.32
CA ASP A 219 -19.47 -16.71 23.38
C ASP A 219 -19.01 -18.14 23.65
N LEU A 220 -19.85 -18.87 24.37
CA LEU A 220 -19.57 -20.25 24.71
C LEU A 220 -19.56 -21.16 23.48
N SER A 221 -20.30 -20.82 22.44
CA SER A 221 -20.41 -21.63 21.23
C SER A 221 -19.17 -21.54 20.32
N GLN A 222 -18.54 -20.36 20.27
CA GLN A 222 -17.34 -20.11 19.50
C GLN A 222 -16.05 -20.15 20.33
N HIS A 223 -16.15 -20.43 21.64
CA HIS A 223 -15.02 -20.34 22.58
C HIS A 223 -14.29 -19.00 22.51
N PHE A 224 -15.06 -17.92 22.28
CA PHE A 224 -14.52 -16.58 22.11
C PHE A 224 -14.95 -15.67 23.26
N LYS A 225 -13.98 -15.08 23.95
CA LYS A 225 -14.22 -14.18 25.08
C LYS A 225 -13.57 -12.82 24.86
N ILE A 226 -14.35 -11.76 25.06
CA ILE A 226 -13.88 -10.38 25.11
C ILE A 226 -13.90 -9.94 26.57
N ASP A 227 -12.79 -9.38 27.06
CA ASP A 227 -12.67 -8.86 28.42
C ASP A 227 -11.76 -7.63 28.45
N LEU A 228 -12.27 -6.49 27.96
CA LEU A 228 -11.53 -5.24 27.88
C LEU A 228 -12.09 -4.21 28.84
N GLN A 229 -11.21 -3.62 29.64
CA GLN A 229 -11.55 -2.48 30.50
C GLN A 229 -11.55 -1.18 29.67
N PRO A 230 -12.30 -0.14 30.08
CA PRO A 230 -12.16 1.15 29.46
C PRO A 230 -10.81 1.79 29.77
N GLY A 231 -10.30 2.64 28.84
CA GLY A 231 -9.07 3.40 28.99
C GLY A 231 -7.95 2.96 28.05
N TYR A 232 -6.86 3.72 28.11
CA TYR A 232 -5.70 3.57 27.23
C TYR A 232 -4.87 2.35 27.64
N GLN A 233 -4.76 1.37 26.76
CA GLN A 233 -4.12 0.10 27.04
C GLN A 233 -3.48 -0.49 25.77
N LEU A 234 -2.48 -1.37 25.94
CA LEU A 234 -1.91 -2.16 24.88
C LEU A 234 -2.84 -3.33 24.56
N LEU A 235 -3.29 -3.42 23.33
CA LEU A 235 -4.11 -4.52 22.82
C LEU A 235 -3.24 -5.45 21.98
N ASP A 236 -3.29 -6.74 22.28
CA ASP A 236 -2.80 -7.82 21.44
C ASP A 236 -3.85 -8.17 20.36
N GLY A 237 -3.60 -9.22 19.57
CA GLY A 237 -4.52 -9.68 18.54
C GLY A 237 -5.91 -10.04 19.06
N ASN A 238 -5.99 -10.66 20.23
CA ASN A 238 -7.28 -10.99 20.86
C ASN A 238 -8.03 -9.73 21.30
N GLY A 239 -7.33 -8.77 21.91
CA GLY A 239 -7.87 -7.48 22.28
C GLY A 239 -8.36 -6.69 21.05
N ALA A 240 -7.59 -6.71 19.95
CA ALA A 240 -7.97 -6.13 18.67
C ALA A 240 -9.27 -6.72 18.13
N MET A 241 -9.35 -8.06 18.08
CA MET A 241 -10.55 -8.78 17.70
C MET A 241 -11.72 -8.46 18.62
N GLY A 242 -11.44 -8.29 19.92
CA GLY A 242 -12.43 -7.84 20.90
C GLY A 242 -13.05 -6.49 20.53
N VAL A 243 -12.23 -5.46 20.27
CA VAL A 243 -12.70 -4.13 19.88
C VAL A 243 -13.53 -4.18 18.59
N LEU A 244 -13.07 -4.93 17.59
CA LEU A 244 -13.71 -4.99 16.27
C LEU A 244 -15.05 -5.76 16.28
N ARG A 245 -15.17 -6.81 17.14
CA ARG A 245 -16.35 -7.68 17.15
C ARG A 245 -17.36 -7.31 18.21
N TRP A 246 -16.98 -6.53 19.23
CA TRP A 246 -17.87 -6.22 20.35
C TRP A 246 -19.08 -5.37 19.92
N ARG A 247 -20.26 -5.75 20.38
CA ARG A 247 -21.54 -5.05 20.14
C ARG A 247 -22.26 -4.68 21.42
N HIS A 248 -22.24 -5.58 22.38
CA HIS A 248 -22.90 -5.47 23.70
C HIS A 248 -22.19 -6.38 24.69
N ASN A 249 -22.38 -6.14 25.98
CA ASN A 249 -21.91 -7.04 26.98
C ASN A 249 -22.81 -8.28 27.08
N SER A 250 -22.27 -9.36 27.59
CA SER A 250 -23.00 -10.52 28.07
C SER A 250 -22.72 -10.75 29.55
N ASP A 251 -23.47 -11.66 30.19
CA ASP A 251 -23.07 -12.28 31.43
C ASP A 251 -22.10 -13.45 31.17
N ASP A 252 -21.66 -14.13 32.23
CA ASP A 252 -20.74 -15.28 32.13
C ASP A 252 -21.37 -16.49 31.43
N SER A 253 -22.70 -16.54 31.36
CA SER A 253 -23.47 -17.59 30.67
C SER A 253 -23.73 -17.27 29.20
N GLY A 254 -23.23 -16.10 28.69
CA GLY A 254 -23.43 -15.66 27.34
C GLY A 254 -24.77 -14.94 27.07
N HIS A 255 -25.59 -14.68 28.08
CA HIS A 255 -26.81 -13.91 27.90
C HIS A 255 -26.50 -12.43 27.60
N ILE A 256 -27.12 -11.88 26.59
CA ILE A 256 -26.92 -10.51 26.12
C ILE A 256 -27.49 -9.51 27.14
N LEU A 257 -26.68 -8.53 27.51
CA LEU A 257 -27.07 -7.42 28.36
C LEU A 257 -27.37 -6.17 27.52
N ASN A 258 -28.31 -5.34 27.95
CA ASN A 258 -28.62 -4.07 27.31
C ASN A 258 -27.52 -3.02 27.60
N SER A 259 -26.40 -3.10 26.90
CA SER A 259 -25.18 -2.34 27.20
C SER A 259 -24.37 -1.96 25.96
N GLY A 260 -25.00 -1.88 24.79
CA GLY A 260 -24.38 -1.48 23.53
C GLY A 260 -23.93 0.00 23.51
N TYR A 261 -23.38 0.46 22.41
CA TYR A 261 -23.05 1.86 22.23
C TYR A 261 -24.28 2.75 22.33
N ALA A 262 -24.14 3.96 22.89
CA ALA A 262 -25.25 4.90 23.04
C ALA A 262 -25.88 5.28 21.68
N MET A 263 -25.04 5.39 20.62
CA MET A 263 -25.47 5.65 19.25
C MET A 263 -25.68 4.36 18.42
N GLY A 264 -25.81 3.21 19.09
CA GLY A 264 -26.01 1.92 18.43
C GLY A 264 -24.84 1.58 17.49
N ASP A 265 -25.16 1.22 16.25
CA ASP A 265 -24.17 0.79 15.26
C ASP A 265 -23.19 1.89 14.84
N LEU A 266 -23.59 3.15 14.88
CA LEU A 266 -22.72 4.28 14.57
C LEU A 266 -21.55 4.38 15.55
N GLY A 267 -21.80 4.24 16.85
CA GLY A 267 -20.72 4.26 17.85
C GLY A 267 -19.74 3.09 17.70
N ARG A 268 -20.23 1.93 17.23
CA ARG A 268 -19.37 0.81 16.88
C ARG A 268 -18.47 1.15 15.68
N ILE A 269 -19.05 1.69 14.61
CA ILE A 269 -18.31 2.08 13.41
C ILE A 269 -17.22 3.10 13.75
N GLU A 270 -17.52 4.13 14.53
CA GLU A 270 -16.55 5.13 14.99
C GLU A 270 -15.39 4.49 15.75
N THR A 271 -15.68 3.56 16.67
CA THR A 271 -14.64 2.84 17.43
C THR A 271 -13.79 1.96 16.53
N GLN A 272 -14.40 1.22 15.60
CA GLN A 272 -13.68 0.39 14.63
C GLN A 272 -12.76 1.23 13.74
N GLN A 273 -13.25 2.35 13.22
CA GLN A 273 -12.42 3.26 12.39
C GLN A 273 -11.26 3.84 13.18
N ALA A 274 -11.51 4.31 14.42
CA ALA A 274 -10.47 4.85 15.27
C ALA A 274 -9.39 3.79 15.58
N PHE A 275 -9.80 2.57 15.88
CA PHE A 275 -8.87 1.46 16.12
C PHE A 275 -8.07 1.08 14.88
N LEU A 276 -8.72 0.88 13.74
CA LEU A 276 -8.05 0.53 12.49
C LEU A 276 -7.07 1.62 12.04
N LYS A 277 -7.39 2.89 12.29
CA LYS A 277 -6.47 4.01 12.03
C LYS A 277 -5.18 3.87 12.84
N GLU A 278 -5.25 3.51 14.13
CA GLU A 278 -4.05 3.29 14.96
C GLU A 278 -3.25 2.06 14.49
N VAL A 279 -3.92 0.97 14.08
CA VAL A 279 -3.26 -0.21 13.49
C VAL A 279 -2.48 0.21 12.24
N VAL A 280 -3.12 0.87 11.27
CA VAL A 280 -2.48 1.32 10.03
C VAL A 280 -1.32 2.26 10.33
N ARG A 281 -1.51 3.23 11.25
CA ARG A 281 -0.45 4.17 11.64
C ARG A 281 0.77 3.44 12.19
N LYS A 282 0.59 2.44 13.04
CA LYS A 282 1.68 1.65 13.59
C LYS A 282 2.36 0.78 12.54
N CYS A 283 1.58 0.13 11.67
CA CYS A 283 2.12 -0.68 10.57
C CYS A 283 3.01 0.11 9.60
N LEU A 284 2.67 1.38 9.36
CA LEU A 284 3.39 2.25 8.43
C LEU A 284 4.61 2.96 9.05
N GLN A 285 4.90 2.77 10.34
CA GLN A 285 6.15 3.25 10.94
C GLN A 285 7.32 2.52 10.28
N PRO A 286 8.36 3.25 9.81
CA PRO A 286 9.44 2.64 9.01
C PRO A 286 10.18 1.50 9.70
N ASP A 287 10.42 1.62 11.00
CA ASP A 287 11.06 0.61 11.83
C ASP A 287 10.18 -0.64 12.00
N VAL A 288 8.88 -0.46 12.26
CA VAL A 288 7.90 -1.55 12.39
C VAL A 288 7.70 -2.25 11.05
N LEU A 289 7.54 -1.48 9.96
CA LEU A 289 7.37 -1.99 8.61
C LEU A 289 8.55 -2.86 8.17
N LEU A 290 9.78 -2.37 8.36
CA LEU A 290 10.99 -3.11 7.96
C LEU A 290 11.22 -4.34 8.81
N SER A 291 10.94 -4.28 10.11
CA SER A 291 11.14 -5.41 11.03
C SER A 291 10.15 -6.55 10.79
N ASN A 292 8.92 -6.23 10.34
CA ASN A 292 7.83 -7.21 10.24
C ASN A 292 7.40 -7.49 8.78
N LEU A 293 8.20 -7.10 7.79
CA LEU A 293 7.84 -7.21 6.38
C LEU A 293 7.47 -8.63 5.95
N MET A 294 8.20 -9.64 6.43
CA MET A 294 7.94 -11.04 6.08
C MET A 294 6.64 -11.54 6.71
N ASP A 295 6.36 -11.13 7.94
CA ASP A 295 5.11 -11.45 8.63
C ASP A 295 3.92 -10.79 7.91
N TYR A 296 4.04 -9.54 7.48
CA TYR A 296 3.00 -8.87 6.69
C TYR A 296 2.70 -9.60 5.39
N ILE A 297 3.73 -10.04 4.66
CA ILE A 297 3.56 -10.81 3.43
C ILE A 297 2.84 -12.13 3.72
N SER A 298 3.24 -12.84 4.76
CA SER A 298 2.63 -14.12 5.15
C SER A 298 1.16 -13.95 5.57
N ILE A 299 0.86 -12.97 6.42
CA ILE A 299 -0.50 -12.66 6.88
C ILE A 299 -1.38 -12.25 5.68
N PHE A 300 -0.84 -11.39 4.80
CA PHE A 300 -1.55 -10.96 3.60
C PHE A 300 -1.89 -12.15 2.69
N GLN A 301 -0.92 -13.00 2.37
CA GLN A 301 -1.13 -14.16 1.51
C GLN A 301 -2.13 -15.17 2.07
N LYS A 302 -2.20 -15.30 3.39
CA LYS A 302 -3.10 -16.24 4.07
C LYS A 302 -4.54 -15.72 4.16
N ASN A 303 -4.70 -14.43 4.43
CA ASN A 303 -5.96 -13.89 4.94
C ASN A 303 -6.59 -12.80 4.05
N VAL A 304 -5.95 -12.46 2.92
CA VAL A 304 -6.44 -11.37 2.06
C VAL A 304 -6.65 -11.85 0.64
N THR A 305 -7.85 -11.65 0.13
CA THR A 305 -8.20 -11.83 -1.28
C THR A 305 -8.38 -10.46 -1.95
N THR A 306 -7.70 -10.23 -3.07
CA THR A 306 -7.73 -8.93 -3.78
C THR A 306 -7.47 -9.11 -5.28
N ASP A 307 -7.96 -8.17 -6.08
CA ASP A 307 -7.64 -8.01 -7.50
C ASP A 307 -6.39 -7.15 -7.77
N LEU A 308 -5.74 -6.66 -6.70
CA LEU A 308 -4.48 -5.91 -6.81
C LEU A 308 -3.31 -6.84 -7.13
N SER A 309 -2.58 -6.52 -8.19
CA SER A 309 -1.31 -7.20 -8.48
C SER A 309 -0.23 -6.86 -7.43
N VAL A 310 0.82 -7.68 -7.35
CA VAL A 310 1.99 -7.39 -6.50
C VAL A 310 2.62 -6.05 -6.87
N GLY A 311 2.63 -5.69 -8.15
CA GLY A 311 3.12 -4.38 -8.63
C GLY A 311 2.27 -3.22 -8.12
N ASN A 312 0.94 -3.39 -8.09
CA ASN A 312 0.02 -2.37 -7.55
C ASN A 312 0.20 -2.22 -6.03
N LEU A 313 0.32 -3.33 -5.31
CA LEU A 313 0.59 -3.32 -3.86
C LEU A 313 1.92 -2.62 -3.54
N ALA A 314 2.97 -2.91 -4.31
CA ALA A 314 4.26 -2.22 -4.18
C ALA A 314 4.15 -0.71 -4.47
N TYR A 315 3.37 -0.32 -5.48
CA TYR A 315 3.11 1.08 -5.82
C TYR A 315 2.41 1.81 -4.67
N PHE A 316 1.30 1.27 -4.16
CA PHE A 316 0.57 1.88 -3.05
C PHE A 316 1.39 1.90 -1.76
N GLY A 317 2.08 0.80 -1.43
CA GLY A 317 2.96 0.74 -0.26
C GLY A 317 4.06 1.80 -0.31
N LYS A 318 4.74 1.93 -1.46
CA LYS A 318 5.78 2.95 -1.65
C LYS A 318 5.23 4.37 -1.52
N SER A 319 4.03 4.62 -2.05
CA SER A 319 3.42 5.95 -1.99
C SER A 319 2.94 6.30 -0.59
N ALA A 320 2.52 5.33 0.23
CA ALA A 320 1.97 5.54 1.56
C ALA A 320 3.03 5.69 2.67
N ILE A 321 4.24 5.14 2.48
CA ILE A 321 5.27 5.10 3.53
C ILE A 321 5.65 6.51 4.01
N GLY A 322 5.42 6.78 5.30
CA GLY A 322 5.86 7.97 6.02
C GLY A 322 5.20 9.30 5.62
N ARG A 323 4.14 9.27 4.79
CA ARG A 323 3.51 10.49 4.27
C ARG A 323 1.98 10.48 4.25
N LEU A 324 1.35 9.37 4.62
CA LEU A 324 -0.10 9.23 4.51
C LEU A 324 -0.83 10.11 5.53
N ASP A 325 -1.68 11.01 5.05
CA ASP A 325 -2.67 11.75 5.85
C ASP A 325 -4.00 10.98 5.86
N MET A 326 -4.53 10.72 7.08
CA MET A 326 -5.72 9.89 7.33
C MET A 326 -6.79 10.64 8.10
#